data_ef50c0b399d274a8d0b7ae0bb068b426
#
_entry.id   ef50c0b399d274a8d0b7ae0bb068b426
#
_cell.length_a   1.000
_cell.length_b   1.000
_cell.length_c   1.000
_cell.angle_alpha   90.00
_cell.angle_beta   90.00
_cell.angle_gamma   90.00
#
_symmetry.space_group_name_H-M   'P 1'
#
loop_
_entity.id
_entity.type
_entity.pdbx_description
1 polymer ?
#
loop_
_entity_poly.entity_id
_entity_poly.type
_entity_poly.pdbx_seq_one_letter_code
_entity_poly.pdbx_strand_id
1 'polypeptide(L)'
;MQEFGDFANIDIDKLLKGADEQFARMEEVQKGMADLVGRAQDDDGLVTVEYAAEGIRELQLHPKAMRLSAGELADKIKDVVAAATMDLQKQANEVMAEVFGEEDNPMSYINDPDKAINQIKDAEAAYNRTFEDVMGELDSIRRRMDL
;
A
#
# COMPACT_ATOMS: atom_id res chain seq x y z
N MET A 1 40.77 5.12 12.11
CA MET A 1 39.73 6.11 12.43
C MET A 1 39.26 6.92 11.25
N GLN A 2 40.12 7.33 10.34
CA GLN A 2 39.69 8.01 9.10
C GLN A 2 38.80 7.12 8.22
N GLU A 3 39.11 5.83 8.11
CA GLU A 3 38.30 4.89 7.37
C GLU A 3 36.91 4.73 7.97
N PHE A 4 36.80 4.79 9.28
CA PHE A 4 35.51 4.69 9.98
C PHE A 4 34.65 5.93 9.77
N GLY A 5 35.24 7.11 9.73
CA GLY A 5 34.54 8.36 9.44
C GLY A 5 34.01 8.43 8.00
N ASP A 6 34.84 8.05 7.04
CA ASP A 6 34.47 8.02 5.62
C ASP A 6 33.37 7.00 5.35
N PHE A 7 33.44 5.84 6.00
CA PHE A 7 32.42 4.79 5.88
C PHE A 7 31.07 5.24 6.45
N ALA A 8 31.07 5.89 7.59
CA ALA A 8 29.87 6.45 8.22
C ALA A 8 29.24 7.57 7.36
N ASN A 9 30.05 8.41 6.75
CA ASN A 9 29.57 9.47 5.86
C ASN A 9 28.92 8.90 4.58
N ILE A 10 29.50 7.85 4.00
CA ILE A 10 28.94 7.19 2.82
C ILE A 10 27.59 6.56 3.15
N ASP A 11 27.45 5.90 4.29
CA ASP A 11 26.20 5.27 4.73
C ASP A 11 25.11 6.31 5.03
N ILE A 12 25.47 7.44 5.65
CA ILE A 12 24.55 8.54 5.92
C ILE A 12 24.03 9.14 4.61
N ASP A 13 24.90 9.39 3.64
CA ASP A 13 24.50 9.93 2.34
C ASP A 13 23.54 8.98 1.60
N LYS A 14 23.80 7.68 1.63
CA LYS A 14 22.88 6.67 1.07
C LYS A 14 21.53 6.66 1.77
N LEU A 15 21.55 6.73 3.10
CA LEU A 15 20.32 6.77 3.90
C LEU A 15 19.50 8.03 3.62
N LEU A 16 20.16 9.18 3.50
CA LEU A 16 19.50 10.44 3.16
C LEU A 16 18.90 10.42 1.76
N LYS A 17 19.62 9.89 0.77
CA LYS A 17 19.10 9.73 -0.59
C LYS A 17 17.90 8.78 -0.62
N GLY A 18 17.98 7.67 0.09
CA GLY A 18 16.87 6.72 0.19
C GLY A 18 15.64 7.33 0.86
N ALA A 19 15.86 8.13 1.92
CA ALA A 19 14.78 8.83 2.59
C ALA A 19 14.14 9.89 1.68
N ASP A 20 14.94 10.68 0.97
CA ASP A 20 14.44 11.69 0.03
C ASP A 20 13.64 11.06 -1.10
N GLU A 21 14.08 9.94 -1.66
CA GLU A 21 13.34 9.21 -2.68
C GLU A 21 12.01 8.68 -2.15
N GLN A 22 11.99 8.15 -0.93
CA GLN A 22 10.75 7.68 -0.31
C GLN A 22 9.80 8.83 -0.01
N PHE A 23 10.30 9.96 0.47
CA PHE A 23 9.48 11.14 0.67
C PHE A 23 8.86 11.65 -0.63
N ALA A 24 9.64 11.69 -1.70
CA ALA A 24 9.15 12.09 -3.02
C ALA A 24 8.04 11.15 -3.52
N ARG A 25 8.21 9.84 -3.34
CA ARG A 25 7.19 8.84 -3.70
C ARG A 25 5.92 8.99 -2.87
N MET A 26 6.05 9.25 -1.57
CA MET A 26 4.90 9.48 -0.70
C MET A 26 4.14 10.75 -1.09
N GLU A 27 4.83 11.82 -1.44
CA GLU A 27 4.20 13.04 -1.95
C GLU A 27 3.45 12.78 -3.25
N GLU A 28 4.02 12.03 -4.17
CA GLU A 28 3.35 11.65 -5.42
C GLU A 28 2.09 10.82 -5.15
N VAL A 29 2.15 9.88 -4.21
CA VAL A 29 0.98 9.09 -3.79
C VAL A 29 -0.10 10.00 -3.21
N GLN A 30 0.25 10.90 -2.30
CA GLN A 30 -0.69 11.82 -1.68
C GLN A 30 -1.36 12.72 -2.72
N LYS A 31 -0.60 13.27 -3.65
CA LYS A 31 -1.13 14.09 -4.74
C LYS A 31 -2.03 13.29 -5.67
N GLY A 32 -1.59 12.08 -6.02
CA GLY A 32 -2.38 11.20 -6.88
C GLY A 32 -3.69 10.75 -6.24
N MET A 33 -3.71 10.56 -4.90
CA MET A 33 -4.90 10.14 -4.18
C MET A 33 -5.85 11.28 -3.83
N ALA A 34 -5.35 12.51 -3.68
CA ALA A 34 -6.16 13.65 -3.27
C ALA A 34 -7.29 13.98 -4.26
N ASP A 35 -7.05 13.75 -5.55
CA ASP A 35 -7.99 14.08 -6.62
C ASP A 35 -8.81 12.86 -7.08
N LEU A 36 -8.64 11.70 -6.44
CA LEU A 36 -9.38 10.50 -6.82
C LEU A 36 -10.85 10.58 -6.40
N VAL A 37 -11.72 10.25 -7.33
CA VAL A 37 -13.17 10.16 -7.09
C VAL A 37 -13.66 8.85 -7.68
N GLY A 38 -14.19 7.98 -6.82
CA GLY A 38 -14.87 6.77 -7.26
C GLY A 38 -16.29 7.12 -7.69
N ARG A 39 -16.71 6.62 -8.84
CA ARG A 39 -18.04 6.84 -9.40
C ARG A 39 -18.72 5.54 -9.69
N ALA A 40 -20.00 5.50 -9.38
CA ALA A 40 -20.84 4.37 -9.75
C ALA A 40 -22.27 4.82 -9.99
N GLN A 41 -22.97 4.03 -10.80
CA GLN A 41 -24.37 4.25 -11.14
C GLN A 41 -25.04 2.88 -11.20
N ASP A 42 -26.30 2.80 -10.80
CA ASP A 42 -27.06 1.57 -10.95
C ASP A 42 -27.40 1.30 -12.43
N ASP A 43 -27.83 0.07 -12.71
CA ASP A 43 -28.12 -0.38 -14.08
C ASP A 43 -29.20 0.42 -14.77
N ASP A 44 -30.16 0.93 -14.00
CA ASP A 44 -31.29 1.74 -14.49
C ASP A 44 -30.99 3.23 -14.55
N GLY A 45 -29.83 3.66 -14.06
CA GLY A 45 -29.46 5.08 -14.02
C GLY A 45 -30.22 5.91 -13.00
N LEU A 46 -30.82 5.28 -11.99
CA LEU A 46 -31.65 5.95 -10.98
C LEU A 46 -30.82 6.55 -9.84
N VAL A 47 -29.70 5.95 -9.51
CA VAL A 47 -28.80 6.36 -8.42
C VAL A 47 -27.38 6.51 -8.95
N THR A 48 -26.78 7.68 -8.73
CA THR A 48 -25.38 7.95 -9.07
C THR A 48 -24.67 8.44 -7.83
N VAL A 49 -23.49 7.88 -7.55
CA VAL A 49 -22.69 8.23 -6.36
C VAL A 49 -21.27 8.58 -6.79
N GLU A 50 -20.76 9.67 -6.25
CA GLU A 50 -19.35 10.01 -6.27
C GLU A 50 -18.81 9.89 -4.85
N TYR A 51 -17.76 9.10 -4.70
CA TYR A 51 -17.14 8.80 -3.42
C TYR A 51 -15.67 9.24 -3.43
N ALA A 52 -15.28 10.03 -2.43
CA ALA A 52 -13.92 10.52 -2.26
C ALA A 52 -13.34 10.05 -0.92
N ALA A 53 -12.10 10.41 -0.64
CA ALA A 53 -11.44 10.03 0.63
C ALA A 53 -12.19 10.52 1.87
N GLU A 54 -12.85 11.68 1.78
CA GLU A 54 -13.66 12.24 2.87
C GLU A 54 -15.03 11.60 3.03
N GLY A 55 -15.46 10.74 2.10
CA GLY A 55 -16.76 10.08 2.10
C GLY A 55 -17.56 10.34 0.82
N ILE A 56 -18.87 10.26 0.92
CA ILE A 56 -19.77 10.55 -0.22
C ILE A 56 -19.66 12.02 -0.57
N ARG A 57 -19.18 12.30 -1.77
CA ARG A 57 -19.06 13.66 -2.28
C ARG A 57 -20.34 14.15 -2.94
N GLU A 58 -20.98 13.28 -3.68
CA GLU A 58 -22.23 13.60 -4.37
C GLU A 58 -23.11 12.36 -4.47
N LEU A 59 -24.40 12.57 -4.24
CA LEU A 59 -25.44 11.55 -4.41
C LEU A 59 -26.53 12.17 -5.28
N GLN A 60 -26.71 11.60 -6.46
CA GLN A 60 -27.77 12.04 -7.39
C GLN A 60 -28.83 10.97 -7.52
N LEU A 61 -30.08 11.36 -7.35
CA LEU A 61 -31.25 10.51 -7.53
C LEU A 61 -32.04 11.02 -8.73
N HIS A 62 -32.27 10.13 -9.69
CA HIS A 62 -33.18 10.43 -10.79
C HIS A 62 -34.61 10.55 -10.25
N PRO A 63 -35.46 11.44 -10.79
CA PRO A 63 -36.86 11.55 -10.32
C PRO A 63 -37.63 10.24 -10.30
N LYS A 64 -37.34 9.34 -11.23
CA LYS A 64 -37.96 7.99 -11.26
C LYS A 64 -37.58 7.12 -10.06
N ALA A 65 -36.47 7.41 -9.38
CA ALA A 65 -36.08 6.69 -8.17
C ALA A 65 -37.09 6.89 -7.04
N MET A 66 -37.81 7.99 -7.03
CA MET A 66 -38.85 8.26 -6.04
C MET A 66 -40.08 7.35 -6.17
N ARG A 67 -40.19 6.61 -7.26
CA ARG A 67 -41.25 5.60 -7.45
C ARG A 67 -40.94 4.28 -6.76
N LEU A 68 -39.69 4.07 -6.36
CA LEU A 68 -39.26 2.88 -5.61
C LEU A 68 -39.76 2.98 -4.17
N SER A 69 -39.98 1.82 -3.55
CA SER A 69 -40.21 1.79 -2.10
C SER A 69 -38.96 2.27 -1.36
N ALA A 70 -39.12 2.73 -0.12
CA ALA A 70 -37.98 3.18 0.69
C ALA A 70 -36.92 2.09 0.85
N GLY A 71 -37.34 0.83 1.02
CA GLY A 71 -36.43 -0.31 1.13
C GLY A 71 -35.68 -0.61 -0.16
N GLU A 72 -36.34 -0.56 -1.30
CA GLU A 72 -35.72 -0.77 -2.62
C GLU A 72 -34.71 0.33 -2.94
N LEU A 73 -35.06 1.59 -2.65
CA LEU A 73 -34.18 2.73 -2.86
C LEU A 73 -32.95 2.64 -1.95
N ALA A 74 -33.15 2.30 -0.68
CA ALA A 74 -32.06 2.13 0.28
C ALA A 74 -31.06 1.05 -0.16
N ASP A 75 -31.56 -0.10 -0.65
CA ASP A 75 -30.72 -1.19 -1.15
C ASP A 75 -29.93 -0.76 -2.39
N LYS A 76 -30.56 -0.04 -3.32
CA LYS A 76 -29.87 0.50 -4.50
C LYS A 76 -28.77 1.49 -4.12
N ILE A 77 -29.03 2.38 -3.19
CA ILE A 77 -28.05 3.34 -2.71
C ILE A 77 -26.85 2.62 -2.09
N LYS A 78 -27.10 1.61 -1.25
CA LYS A 78 -26.02 0.80 -0.65
C LYS A 78 -25.15 0.13 -1.70
N ASP A 79 -25.76 -0.48 -2.70
CA ASP A 79 -25.04 -1.18 -3.77
C ASP A 79 -24.19 -0.20 -4.59
N VAL A 80 -24.74 0.95 -4.92
CA VAL A 80 -24.03 1.98 -5.70
C VAL A 80 -22.89 2.61 -4.88
N VAL A 81 -23.10 2.87 -3.60
CA VAL A 81 -22.04 3.35 -2.69
C VAL A 81 -20.90 2.35 -2.60
N ALA A 82 -21.23 1.05 -2.45
CA ALA A 82 -20.21 0.00 -2.42
C ALA A 82 -19.43 -0.05 -3.75
N ALA A 83 -20.12 0.04 -4.88
CA ALA A 83 -19.48 0.06 -6.20
C ALA A 83 -18.58 1.30 -6.38
N ALA A 84 -19.01 2.47 -5.93
CA ALA A 84 -18.21 3.69 -5.98
C ALA A 84 -16.96 3.59 -5.10
N THR A 85 -17.08 2.98 -3.92
CA THR A 85 -15.94 2.72 -3.03
C THR A 85 -14.94 1.77 -3.68
N MET A 86 -15.41 0.72 -4.34
CA MET A 86 -14.55 -0.21 -5.08
C MET A 86 -13.85 0.46 -6.25
N ASP A 87 -14.52 1.35 -6.96
CA ASP A 87 -13.93 2.14 -8.03
C ASP A 87 -12.81 3.06 -7.49
N LEU A 88 -13.03 3.70 -6.36
CA LEU A 88 -12.02 4.50 -5.69
C LEU A 88 -10.80 3.66 -5.30
N GLN A 89 -11.01 2.47 -4.73
CA GLN A 89 -9.92 1.56 -4.38
C GLN A 89 -9.12 1.12 -5.60
N LYS A 90 -9.80 0.85 -6.71
CA LYS A 90 -9.15 0.48 -7.97
C LYS A 90 -8.26 1.62 -8.46
N GLN A 91 -8.74 2.85 -8.43
CA GLN A 91 -7.96 4.03 -8.81
C GLN A 91 -6.77 4.23 -7.87
N ALA A 92 -6.96 4.03 -6.56
CA ALA A 92 -5.87 4.10 -5.58
C ALA A 92 -4.79 3.05 -5.84
N ASN A 93 -5.18 1.82 -6.18
CA ASN A 93 -4.25 0.76 -6.56
C ASN A 93 -3.45 1.12 -7.82
N GLU A 94 -4.10 1.72 -8.79
CA GLU A 94 -3.44 2.20 -10.02
C GLU A 94 -2.38 3.27 -9.71
N VAL A 95 -2.70 4.22 -8.82
CA VAL A 95 -1.75 5.25 -8.38
C VAL A 95 -0.54 4.62 -7.68
N MET A 96 -0.78 3.67 -6.77
CA MET A 96 0.30 2.96 -6.08
C MET A 96 1.19 2.19 -7.06
N ALA A 97 0.59 1.53 -8.05
CA ALA A 97 1.33 0.80 -9.08
C ALA A 97 2.18 1.73 -9.95
N GLU A 98 1.68 2.93 -10.27
CA GLU A 98 2.44 3.93 -11.04
C GLU A 98 3.64 4.47 -10.27
N VAL A 99 3.47 4.73 -8.97
CA VAL A 99 4.52 5.33 -8.14
C VAL A 99 5.59 4.31 -7.76
N PHE A 100 5.19 3.12 -7.31
CA PHE A 100 6.11 2.08 -6.80
C PHE A 100 6.46 1.00 -7.80
N GLY A 101 5.74 0.90 -8.92
CA GLY A 101 5.83 -0.22 -9.84
C GLY A 101 5.09 -1.46 -9.29
N GLU A 102 4.93 -2.48 -10.13
CA GLU A 102 4.18 -3.68 -9.74
C GLU A 102 4.90 -4.52 -8.68
N GLU A 103 6.24 -4.57 -8.72
CA GLU A 103 7.05 -5.38 -7.80
C GLU A 103 7.12 -4.81 -6.38
N ASP A 104 7.19 -3.48 -6.27
CA ASP A 104 7.34 -2.78 -4.98
C ASP A 104 6.00 -2.24 -4.45
N ASN A 105 4.89 -2.53 -5.11
CA ASN A 105 3.57 -2.05 -4.71
C ASN A 105 3.07 -2.82 -3.47
N PRO A 106 2.87 -2.13 -2.32
CA PRO A 106 2.36 -2.79 -1.11
C PRO A 106 1.01 -3.48 -1.32
N MET A 107 0.19 -2.96 -2.24
CA MET A 107 -1.12 -3.55 -2.54
C MET A 107 -1.02 -4.89 -3.25
N SER A 108 0.12 -5.20 -3.89
CA SER A 108 0.35 -6.50 -4.51
C SER A 108 0.37 -7.64 -3.48
N TYR A 109 0.79 -7.35 -2.25
CA TYR A 109 0.79 -8.31 -1.14
C TYR A 109 -0.62 -8.61 -0.62
N ILE A 110 -1.52 -7.65 -0.71
CA ILE A 110 -2.91 -7.82 -0.31
C ILE A 110 -3.66 -8.67 -1.35
N ASN A 111 -3.37 -8.45 -2.63
CA ASN A 111 -3.98 -9.17 -3.73
C ASN A 111 -3.43 -10.60 -3.92
N ASP A 112 -2.19 -10.83 -3.48
CA ASP A 112 -1.51 -12.13 -3.56
C ASP A 112 -0.90 -12.49 -2.20
N PRO A 113 -1.66 -13.17 -1.32
CA PRO A 113 -1.15 -13.59 -0.01
C PRO A 113 0.07 -14.51 -0.08
N ASP A 114 0.19 -15.33 -1.12
CA ASP A 114 1.33 -16.23 -1.30
C ASP A 114 2.63 -15.46 -1.49
N LYS A 115 2.58 -14.34 -2.19
CA LYS A 115 3.72 -13.45 -2.38
C LYS A 115 4.22 -12.87 -1.06
N ALA A 116 3.31 -12.44 -0.19
CA ALA A 116 3.62 -11.94 1.15
C ALA A 116 4.26 -13.04 2.01
N ILE A 117 3.72 -14.25 2.00
CA ILE A 117 4.23 -15.40 2.73
C ILE A 117 5.64 -15.78 2.25
N ASN A 118 5.87 -15.80 0.93
CA ASN A 118 7.17 -16.09 0.36
C ASN A 118 8.23 -15.07 0.77
N GLN A 119 7.86 -13.79 0.83
CA GLN A 119 8.77 -12.74 1.25
C GLN A 119 9.15 -12.87 2.73
N ILE A 120 8.20 -13.24 3.58
CA ILE A 120 8.44 -13.51 5.00
C ILE A 120 9.39 -14.71 5.15
N LYS A 121 9.18 -15.79 4.39
CA LYS A 121 10.06 -16.96 4.39
C LYS A 121 11.48 -16.62 3.96
N ASP A 122 11.63 -15.81 2.92
CA ASP A 122 12.94 -15.35 2.45
C ASP A 122 13.66 -14.51 3.51
N ALA A 123 12.93 -13.63 4.20
CA ALA A 123 13.45 -12.81 5.30
C ALA A 123 13.89 -13.69 6.49
N GLU A 124 13.08 -14.70 6.85
CA GLU A 124 13.43 -15.65 7.90
C GLU A 124 14.69 -16.46 7.56
N ALA A 125 14.79 -16.94 6.31
CA ALA A 125 15.96 -17.68 5.86
C ALA A 125 17.23 -16.83 5.93
N ALA A 126 17.16 -15.57 5.51
CA ALA A 126 18.26 -14.62 5.60
C ALA A 126 18.65 -14.32 7.05
N TYR A 127 17.67 -14.16 7.93
CA TYR A 127 17.86 -13.94 9.36
C TYR A 127 18.57 -15.16 10.01
N ASN A 128 18.10 -16.36 9.73
CA ASN A 128 18.67 -17.59 10.27
C ASN A 128 20.12 -17.81 9.82
N ARG A 129 20.44 -17.52 8.56
CA ARG A 129 21.84 -17.57 8.08
C ARG A 129 22.73 -16.60 8.82
N THR A 130 22.31 -15.36 8.99
CA THR A 130 23.07 -14.35 9.72
C THR A 130 23.26 -14.75 11.17
N PHE A 131 22.22 -15.29 11.79
CA PHE A 131 22.28 -15.79 13.17
C PHE A 131 23.27 -16.95 13.33
N GLU A 132 23.22 -17.94 12.43
CA GLU A 132 24.17 -19.07 12.43
C GLU A 132 25.61 -18.62 12.22
N ASP A 133 25.84 -17.66 11.32
CA ASP A 133 27.19 -17.11 11.07
C ASP A 133 27.72 -16.40 12.30
N VAL A 134 26.90 -15.58 12.97
CA VAL A 134 27.29 -14.88 14.20
C VAL A 134 27.59 -15.88 15.32
N MET A 135 26.77 -16.89 15.51
CA MET A 135 26.98 -17.92 16.52
C MET A 135 28.24 -18.76 16.25
N GLY A 136 28.51 -19.04 14.99
CA GLY A 136 29.75 -19.72 14.57
C GLY A 136 31.00 -18.90 14.89
N GLU A 137 30.95 -17.59 14.65
CA GLU A 137 32.05 -16.68 15.01
C GLU A 137 32.26 -16.60 16.53
N LEU A 138 31.17 -16.49 17.30
CA LEU A 138 31.24 -16.49 18.76
C LEU A 138 31.84 -17.76 19.32
N ASP A 139 31.47 -18.90 18.77
CA ASP A 139 32.07 -20.21 19.13
C ASP A 139 33.56 -20.26 18.83
N SER A 140 34.00 -19.73 17.70
CA SER A 140 35.41 -19.65 17.32
C SER A 140 36.19 -18.76 18.29
N ILE A 141 35.64 -17.62 18.68
CA ILE A 141 36.24 -16.71 19.66
C ILE A 141 36.34 -17.39 21.04
N ARG A 142 35.29 -18.07 21.45
CA ARG A 142 35.25 -18.81 22.72
C ARG A 142 36.30 -19.87 22.78
N ARG A 143 36.52 -20.66 21.73
CA ARG A 143 37.57 -21.68 21.65
C ARG A 143 38.98 -21.09 21.76
N ARG A 144 39.18 -19.88 21.18
CA ARG A 144 40.46 -19.18 21.29
C ARG A 144 40.73 -18.66 22.71
N MET A 145 39.67 -18.34 23.46
CA MET A 145 39.78 -17.86 24.83
C MET A 145 39.97 -18.98 25.86
N ASP A 146 39.54 -20.18 25.55
CA ASP A 146 39.68 -21.37 26.42
C ASP A 146 41.07 -22.06 26.34
N LEU A 147 41.99 -21.43 25.67
CA LEU A 147 43.38 -21.88 25.66
C LEU A 147 44.13 -21.40 26.89
#